data_54e1ca0c8e614013bba40693fcc4295c
#
_entry.id   54e1ca0c8e614013bba40693fcc4295c
#
_cell.length_a   1.000
_cell.length_b   1.000
_cell.length_c   1.000
_cell.angle_alpha   90.00
_cell.angle_beta   90.00
_cell.angle_gamma   90.00
#
_symmetry.space_group_name_H-M   'P 1'
#
loop_
_entity.id
_entity.type
_entity.pdbx_description
1 polymer ?
#
loop_
_entity_poly.entity_id
_entity_poly.type
_entity_poly.pdbx_seq_one_letter_code
_entity_poly.pdbx_strand_id
1 'polypeptide(L)'
;SALTPAMAAALVGPLRVTPWRSAILPGAAGRAEELAAAGFATTADSPWTVLTACAGAPSCARTTTRTRDLAREAAPFVDVTGPAVHVIGCERSCGHPARAHATALNPTNAADVVAAQHEKA
;
A
#
# COMPACT_ATOMS: atom_id res chain seq x y z
N SER A 1 -0.34 3.75 2.25
CA SER A 1 -0.64 2.95 3.43
C SER A 1 -0.48 3.75 4.69
N ALA A 2 -1.29 3.48 5.68
CA ALA A 2 -1.26 4.13 6.97
C ALA A 2 -1.42 3.08 8.07
N LEU A 3 -0.79 3.31 9.21
CA LEU A 3 -1.01 2.51 10.41
C LEU A 3 -2.44 2.72 10.89
N THR A 4 -3.16 1.64 11.07
CA THR A 4 -4.45 1.67 11.77
C THR A 4 -4.22 1.51 13.29
N PRO A 5 -5.21 1.84 14.13
CA PRO A 5 -5.09 1.57 15.57
C PRO A 5 -4.82 0.09 15.89
N ALA A 6 -5.44 -0.84 15.16
CA ALA A 6 -5.19 -2.28 15.34
C ALA A 6 -3.75 -2.67 14.97
N MET A 7 -3.21 -2.12 13.90
CA MET A 7 -1.82 -2.32 13.51
C MET A 7 -0.86 -1.77 14.57
N ALA A 8 -1.10 -0.56 15.04
CA ALA A 8 -0.28 0.06 16.06
C ALA A 8 -0.30 -0.76 17.37
N ALA A 9 -1.45 -1.28 17.77
CA ALA A 9 -1.59 -2.12 18.96
C ALA A 9 -0.84 -3.45 18.85
N ALA A 10 -0.65 -3.97 17.64
CA ALA A 10 0.09 -5.20 17.41
C ALA A 10 1.62 -5.01 17.43
N LEU A 11 2.10 -3.77 17.35
CA LEU A 11 3.53 -3.45 17.42
C LEU A 11 4.02 -3.43 18.86
N VAL A 12 4.23 -4.61 19.43
CA VAL A 12 4.72 -4.78 20.80
C VAL A 12 6.20 -5.14 20.77
N GLY A 13 6.97 -4.49 21.65
CA GLY A 13 8.41 -4.71 21.78
C GLY A 13 9.24 -3.80 20.86
N PRO A 14 10.57 -4.02 20.81
CA PRO A 14 11.44 -3.19 19.99
C PRO A 14 11.13 -3.35 18.50
N LEU A 15 11.19 -2.24 17.76
CA LEU A 15 11.03 -2.25 16.31
C LEU A 15 12.04 -1.29 15.68
N ARG A 16 12.38 -1.55 14.41
CA ARG A 16 13.19 -0.66 13.58
C ARG A 16 12.38 -0.23 12.37
N VAL A 17 12.25 1.06 12.16
CA VAL A 17 11.59 1.62 10.97
C VAL A 17 12.62 1.65 9.84
N THR A 18 12.22 1.18 8.66
CA THR A 18 13.05 1.23 7.46
C THR A 18 12.65 2.39 6.56
N PRO A 19 13.52 2.85 5.63
CA PRO A 19 13.13 3.86 4.64
C PRO A 19 12.21 3.31 3.55
N TRP A 20 11.90 2.01 3.55
CA TRP A 20 11.08 1.34 2.53
C TRP A 20 9.65 1.05 2.97
N ARG A 21 9.10 1.86 3.88
CA ARG A 21 7.72 1.74 4.39
C ARG A 21 7.45 0.42 5.08
N SER A 22 8.44 -0.08 5.75
CA SER A 22 8.35 -1.32 6.51
C SER A 22 8.94 -1.16 7.89
N ALA A 23 8.73 -2.15 8.73
CA ALA A 23 9.33 -2.22 10.06
C ALA A 23 9.91 -3.63 10.28
N ILE A 24 11.00 -3.70 11.03
CA ILE A 24 11.59 -4.95 11.46
C ILE A 24 11.31 -5.12 12.95
N LEU A 25 10.69 -6.22 13.31
CA LEU A 25 10.42 -6.59 14.69
C LEU A 25 11.33 -7.78 15.06
N PRO A 26 12.49 -7.53 15.69
CA PRO A 26 13.39 -8.61 16.07
C PRO A 26 12.70 -9.61 16.99
N GLY A 27 12.86 -10.91 16.71
CA GLY A 27 12.29 -11.99 17.52
C GLY A 27 10.79 -12.22 17.34
N ALA A 28 10.13 -11.54 16.38
CA ALA A 28 8.68 -11.63 16.18
C ALA A 28 8.25 -12.65 15.11
N ALA A 29 9.14 -13.52 14.63
CA ALA A 29 8.80 -14.50 13.59
C ALA A 29 7.61 -15.39 13.95
N GLY A 30 7.43 -15.75 15.22
CA GLY A 30 6.29 -16.53 15.70
C GLY A 30 4.97 -15.75 15.75
N ARG A 31 4.99 -14.46 15.48
CA ARG A 31 3.80 -13.59 15.50
C ARG A 31 3.32 -13.17 14.10
N ALA A 32 3.84 -13.83 13.05
CA ALA A 32 3.53 -13.43 11.67
C ALA A 32 2.01 -13.47 11.37
N GLU A 33 1.30 -14.49 11.83
CA GLU A 33 -0.16 -14.60 11.64
C GLU A 33 -0.92 -13.49 12.38
N GLU A 34 -0.53 -13.17 13.59
CA GLU A 34 -1.12 -12.09 14.37
C GLU A 34 -0.90 -10.73 13.68
N LEU A 35 0.29 -10.48 13.19
CA LEU A 35 0.62 -9.25 12.46
C LEU A 35 -0.15 -9.16 11.14
N ALA A 36 -0.27 -10.26 10.40
CA ALA A 36 -1.06 -10.31 9.18
C ALA A 36 -2.55 -10.04 9.45
N ALA A 37 -3.10 -10.61 10.52
CA ALA A 37 -4.48 -10.36 10.93
C ALA A 37 -4.71 -8.89 11.32
N ALA A 38 -3.71 -8.20 11.85
CA ALA A 38 -3.77 -6.78 12.17
C ALA A 38 -3.68 -5.87 10.92
N GLY A 39 -3.27 -6.40 9.77
CA GLY A 39 -3.21 -5.67 8.51
C GLY A 39 -1.82 -5.47 7.92
N PHE A 40 -0.78 -6.05 8.52
CA PHE A 40 0.57 -5.98 7.98
C PHE A 40 0.81 -6.98 6.85
N ALA A 41 1.62 -6.58 5.88
CA ALA A 41 2.18 -7.49 4.89
C ALA A 41 3.35 -8.25 5.53
N THR A 42 3.21 -9.56 5.68
CA THR A 42 4.19 -10.41 6.35
C THR A 42 4.87 -11.40 5.41
N THR A 43 4.50 -11.41 4.13
CA THR A 43 5.06 -12.29 3.10
C THR A 43 5.51 -11.50 1.89
N ALA A 44 6.48 -12.04 1.15
CA ALA A 44 7.05 -11.37 -0.02
C ALA A 44 6.06 -11.29 -1.20
N ASP A 45 5.05 -12.13 -1.23
CA ASP A 45 4.00 -12.18 -2.25
C ASP A 45 2.76 -11.34 -1.91
N SER A 46 2.85 -10.52 -0.87
CA SER A 46 1.75 -9.61 -0.52
C SER A 46 1.54 -8.56 -1.61
N PRO A 47 0.29 -8.25 -1.98
CA PRO A 47 0.00 -7.17 -2.93
C PRO A 47 0.59 -5.81 -2.52
N TRP A 48 0.79 -5.58 -1.23
CA TRP A 48 1.39 -4.35 -0.72
C TRP A 48 2.87 -4.19 -1.02
N THR A 49 3.52 -5.21 -1.56
CA THR A 49 4.88 -5.11 -2.09
C THR A 49 4.94 -4.37 -3.42
N VAL A 50 3.85 -4.37 -4.19
CA VAL A 50 3.76 -3.71 -5.51
C VAL A 50 2.72 -2.58 -5.55
N LEU A 51 1.82 -2.51 -4.58
CA LEU A 51 0.72 -1.54 -4.54
C LEU A 51 0.94 -0.48 -3.46
N THR A 52 0.92 0.78 -3.86
CA THR A 52 1.04 1.93 -2.95
C THR A 52 -0.01 2.98 -3.29
N ALA A 53 -0.28 3.89 -2.37
CA ALA A 53 -1.24 4.97 -2.58
C ALA A 53 -0.79 6.25 -1.86
N CYS A 54 -1.12 7.41 -2.41
CA CYS A 54 -1.01 8.68 -1.70
C CYS A 54 -2.06 8.76 -0.58
N ALA A 55 -2.05 9.84 0.19
CA ALA A 55 -3.01 10.02 1.28
C ALA A 55 -4.47 10.00 0.79
N GLY A 56 -4.76 10.71 -0.28
CA GLY A 56 -6.11 10.79 -0.83
C GLY A 56 -7.14 11.42 0.10
N ALA A 57 -8.38 11.50 -0.35
CA ALA A 57 -9.48 11.95 0.51
C ALA A 57 -9.78 10.87 1.57
N PRO A 58 -10.25 11.27 2.77
CA PRO A 58 -10.52 12.65 3.21
C PRO A 58 -9.29 13.37 3.77
N SER A 59 -8.15 12.71 3.90
CA SER A 59 -6.94 13.27 4.52
C SER A 59 -6.26 14.35 3.68
N CYS A 60 -6.50 14.36 2.36
CA CYS A 60 -5.94 15.34 1.44
C CYS A 60 -7.05 16.19 0.82
N ALA A 61 -6.94 17.52 0.98
CA ALA A 61 -7.94 18.46 0.45
C ALA A 61 -7.81 18.71 -1.07
N ARG A 62 -6.75 18.22 -1.70
CA ARG A 62 -6.50 18.44 -3.14
C ARG A 62 -7.23 17.47 -4.06
N THR A 63 -7.85 16.47 -3.51
CA THR A 63 -8.56 15.44 -4.28
C THR A 63 -9.78 14.93 -3.54
N THR A 64 -10.79 14.53 -4.27
CA THR A 64 -11.94 13.80 -3.74
C THR A 64 -11.77 12.29 -3.85
N THR A 65 -10.70 11.82 -4.51
CA THR A 65 -10.43 10.41 -4.70
C THR A 65 -9.94 9.75 -3.41
N ARG A 66 -10.61 8.71 -2.98
CA ARG A 66 -10.25 7.91 -1.79
C ARG A 66 -9.21 6.85 -2.18
N THR A 67 -7.99 7.30 -2.44
CA THR A 67 -6.92 6.49 -3.03
C THR A 67 -6.56 5.26 -2.20
N ARG A 68 -6.54 5.39 -0.87
CA ARG A 68 -6.23 4.25 0.03
C ARG A 68 -7.34 3.20 0.03
N ASP A 69 -8.59 3.61 -0.04
CA ASP A 69 -9.72 2.68 -0.10
C ASP A 69 -9.70 1.93 -1.43
N LEU A 70 -9.51 2.64 -2.54
CA LEU A 70 -9.39 2.03 -3.87
C LEU A 70 -8.20 1.07 -3.96
N ALA A 71 -7.08 1.41 -3.33
CA ALA A 71 -5.93 0.50 -3.25
C ALA A 71 -6.30 -0.78 -2.48
N ARG A 72 -7.01 -0.66 -1.36
CA ARG A 72 -7.47 -1.86 -0.60
C ARG A 72 -8.41 -2.73 -1.43
N GLU A 73 -9.34 -2.11 -2.15
CA GLU A 73 -10.26 -2.83 -3.03
C GLU A 73 -9.54 -3.52 -4.19
N ALA A 74 -8.49 -2.89 -4.73
CA ALA A 74 -7.70 -3.43 -5.84
C ALA A 74 -6.71 -4.52 -5.39
N ALA A 75 -6.29 -4.52 -4.13
CA ALA A 75 -5.24 -5.39 -3.62
C ALA A 75 -5.41 -6.88 -3.97
N PRO A 76 -6.61 -7.48 -3.89
CA PRO A 76 -6.78 -8.90 -4.26
C PRO A 76 -6.57 -9.20 -5.75
N PHE A 77 -6.56 -8.18 -6.60
CA PHE A 77 -6.56 -8.34 -8.06
C PHE A 77 -5.27 -7.87 -8.74
N VAL A 78 -4.35 -7.23 -8.00
CA VAL A 78 -3.07 -6.80 -8.58
C VAL A 78 -2.15 -7.99 -8.78
N ASP A 79 -1.37 -7.93 -9.85
CA ASP A 79 -0.34 -8.92 -10.12
C ASP A 79 0.90 -8.61 -9.27
N VAL A 80 1.17 -9.45 -8.29
CA VAL A 80 2.33 -9.27 -7.39
C VAL A 80 3.68 -9.48 -8.08
N THR A 81 3.67 -10.11 -9.25
CA THR A 81 4.86 -10.31 -10.08
C THR A 81 5.01 -9.24 -11.15
N GLY A 82 4.00 -8.42 -11.34
CA GLY A 82 3.97 -7.35 -12.32
C GLY A 82 4.63 -6.06 -11.85
N PRO A 83 4.52 -5.00 -12.66
CA PRO A 83 5.03 -3.68 -12.29
C PRO A 83 4.38 -3.16 -11.01
N ALA A 84 5.12 -2.35 -10.25
CA ALA A 84 4.52 -1.63 -9.14
C ALA A 84 3.47 -0.63 -9.68
N VAL A 85 2.44 -0.38 -8.89
CA VAL A 85 1.40 0.62 -9.19
C VAL A 85 1.21 1.56 -8.00
N HIS A 86 1.13 2.85 -8.29
CA HIS A 86 0.90 3.89 -7.30
C HIS A 86 -0.41 4.62 -7.58
N VAL A 87 -1.32 4.60 -6.63
CA VAL A 87 -2.64 5.21 -6.75
C VAL A 87 -2.58 6.65 -6.23
N ILE A 88 -2.92 7.61 -7.07
CA ILE A 88 -2.85 9.03 -6.74
C ILE A 88 -4.15 9.78 -7.06
N GLY A 89 -4.38 10.85 -6.29
CA GLY A 89 -5.53 11.74 -6.48
C GLY A 89 -5.18 13.05 -7.18
N CYS A 90 -3.90 13.34 -7.41
CA CYS A 90 -3.44 14.51 -8.15
C CYS A 90 -2.01 14.32 -8.64
N GLU A 91 -1.58 15.22 -9.52
CA GLU A 91 -0.28 15.18 -10.19
C GLU A 91 0.94 15.23 -9.27
N ARG A 92 0.78 15.63 -8.01
CA ARG A 92 1.88 15.67 -7.04
C ARG A 92 2.46 14.29 -6.74
N SER A 93 1.70 13.23 -6.97
CA SER A 93 2.16 11.85 -6.80
C SER A 93 2.86 11.60 -5.46
N CYS A 94 2.29 12.15 -4.38
CA CYS A 94 2.89 12.08 -3.05
C CYS A 94 3.11 10.64 -2.61
N GLY A 95 4.31 10.36 -2.11
CA GLY A 95 4.66 9.06 -1.61
C GLY A 95 4.88 7.99 -2.68
N HIS A 96 5.14 8.37 -3.93
CA HIS A 96 5.47 7.39 -4.97
C HIS A 96 6.73 6.60 -4.62
N PRO A 97 6.82 5.33 -5.02
CA PRO A 97 8.04 4.55 -4.81
C PRO A 97 9.18 5.08 -5.69
N ALA A 98 10.41 4.93 -5.22
CA ALA A 98 11.59 5.34 -6.00
C ALA A 98 11.82 4.46 -7.24
N ARG A 99 11.36 3.20 -7.19
CA ARG A 99 11.45 2.29 -8.33
C ARG A 99 10.46 2.64 -9.43
N ALA A 100 10.68 2.13 -10.63
CA ALA A 100 9.73 2.25 -11.74
C ALA A 100 8.35 1.71 -11.33
N HIS A 101 7.31 2.45 -11.67
CA HIS A 101 5.93 2.10 -11.32
C HIS A 101 4.95 2.66 -12.33
N ALA A 102 3.80 2.02 -12.45
CA ALA A 102 2.64 2.56 -13.10
C ALA A 102 1.93 3.56 -12.18
N THR A 103 1.21 4.49 -12.76
CA THR A 103 0.44 5.49 -12.01
C THR A 103 -1.05 5.36 -12.33
N ALA A 104 -1.86 5.13 -11.31
CA ALA A 104 -3.32 5.21 -11.42
C ALA A 104 -3.77 6.59 -10.90
N LEU A 105 -4.00 7.52 -11.81
CA LEU A 105 -4.43 8.89 -11.49
C LEU A 105 -5.94 8.98 -11.43
N ASN A 106 -6.46 9.38 -10.29
CA ASN A 106 -7.90 9.56 -10.05
C ASN A 106 -8.75 8.35 -10.51
N PRO A 107 -8.37 7.11 -10.14
CA PRO A 107 -9.20 5.95 -10.49
C PRO A 107 -10.59 6.09 -9.87
N THR A 108 -11.60 5.60 -10.56
CA THR A 108 -12.99 5.64 -10.09
C THR A 108 -13.38 4.34 -9.39
N ASN A 109 -12.64 3.26 -9.64
CA ASN A 109 -12.89 1.94 -9.07
C ASN A 109 -11.59 1.10 -9.03
N ALA A 110 -11.66 -0.06 -8.41
CA ALA A 110 -10.52 -0.97 -8.30
C ALA A 110 -10.01 -1.47 -9.66
N ALA A 111 -10.89 -1.66 -10.64
CA ALA A 111 -10.51 -2.12 -11.97
C ALA A 111 -9.60 -1.12 -12.69
N ASP A 112 -9.81 0.18 -12.47
CA ASP A 112 -8.94 1.22 -13.04
C ASP A 112 -7.51 1.11 -12.51
N VAL A 113 -7.34 0.74 -11.24
CA VAL A 113 -6.02 0.54 -10.62
C VAL A 113 -5.31 -0.66 -11.25
N VAL A 114 -6.03 -1.76 -11.41
CA VAL A 114 -5.50 -2.98 -12.03
C VAL A 114 -5.16 -2.74 -13.49
N ALA A 115 -6.00 -2.03 -14.22
CA ALA A 115 -5.76 -1.66 -15.62
C ALA A 115 -4.48 -0.81 -15.76
N ALA A 116 -4.28 0.16 -14.86
CA ALA A 116 -3.08 1.00 -14.87
C ALA A 116 -1.80 0.17 -14.70
N GLN A 117 -1.82 -0.88 -13.89
CA GLN A 117 -0.69 -1.80 -13.73
C GLN A 117 -0.36 -2.51 -15.05
N HIS A 118 -1.36 -2.97 -15.77
CA HIS A 118 -1.18 -3.71 -17.01
C HIS A 118 -0.77 -2.82 -18.19
N GLU A 119 -1.18 -1.57 -18.24
CA GLU A 119 -0.80 -0.62 -19.28
C GLU A 119 0.71 -0.35 -19.30
N LYS A 120 1.38 -0.52 -18.18
CA LYS A 120 2.83 -0.30 -18.02
C LYS A 120 3.66 -1.55 -18.35
N ALA A 121 3.00 -2.70 -18.50
CA ALA A 121 3.69 -3.97 -18.72
C ALA A 121 4.35 -4.06 -20.11
#